data_b02d6004e8e9e0f68437e68eaf2a9016
#
_entry.id   b02d6004e8e9e0f68437e68eaf2a9016
#
_cell.length_a   1.000
_cell.length_b   1.000
_cell.length_c   1.000
_cell.angle_alpha   90.00
_cell.angle_beta   90.00
_cell.angle_gamma   90.00
#
_symmetry.space_group_name_H-M   'P 1'
#
loop_
_entity.id
_entity.type
_entity.pdbx_description
1 polymer ?
#
loop_
_entity_poly.entity_id
_entity_poly.type
_entity_poly.pdbx_seq_one_letter_code
_entity_poly.pdbx_strand_id
1 'polypeptide(L)'
;MASWYDALPALVAELAVRWGLGVGEAGGGGTSRVYRCLRDGETVWLKLTPDPVIATDEAEALRAWADTRSVVGLLDQDLRVGALLLAGVEPGTRLMESGWQLAHVARLLVELRSVTYDRSPQLAPLADRITFLYDLADRRGTADPDLLSRGRAAALEMARTGPADGLVHGDLHPENVLIGAGGRLVAIDPRPALGDPDFDAVDWVIEGVEDEEQLNRRIADLAALVPGMSAARVRGWCRATAPLIGGAPAFLAPWPPHTLPPHGQAAR
;
A
#
# COMPACT_ATOMS: atom_id res chain seq x y z
N MET A 1 16.19 28.68 7.10
CA MET A 1 16.41 27.50 6.22
C MET A 1 15.37 27.55 5.11
N ALA A 2 15.81 27.42 3.84
CA ALA A 2 14.86 27.23 2.73
C ALA A 2 14.03 25.98 3.01
N SER A 3 12.73 26.02 2.71
CA SER A 3 11.89 24.84 2.85
C SER A 3 12.33 23.77 1.82
N TRP A 4 12.01 22.50 2.06
CA TRP A 4 12.23 21.43 1.07
C TRP A 4 11.62 21.81 -0.29
N TYR A 5 10.48 22.47 -0.29
CA TYR A 5 9.81 22.94 -1.51
C TYR A 5 10.63 23.98 -2.27
N ASP A 6 11.33 24.87 -1.58
CA ASP A 6 12.19 25.89 -2.21
C ASP A 6 13.41 25.27 -2.88
N ALA A 7 13.87 24.11 -2.40
CA ALA A 7 15.00 23.38 -2.96
C ALA A 7 14.64 22.49 -4.16
N LEU A 8 13.35 22.15 -4.34
CA LEU A 8 12.89 21.21 -5.38
C LEU A 8 13.33 21.59 -6.80
N PRO A 9 13.20 22.85 -7.28
CA PRO A 9 13.59 23.18 -8.65
C PRO A 9 15.07 22.89 -8.94
N ALA A 10 15.96 23.22 -8.01
CA ALA A 10 17.38 22.96 -8.16
C ALA A 10 17.69 21.46 -8.12
N LEU A 11 17.07 20.71 -7.21
CA LEU A 11 17.21 19.27 -7.10
C LEU A 11 16.70 18.54 -8.34
N VAL A 12 15.55 18.93 -8.85
CA VAL A 12 15.01 18.35 -10.10
C VAL A 12 15.95 18.60 -11.27
N ALA A 13 16.49 19.82 -11.40
CA ALA A 13 17.43 20.16 -12.47
C ALA A 13 18.73 19.34 -12.38
N GLU A 14 19.27 19.14 -11.17
CA GLU A 14 20.46 18.31 -10.92
C GLU A 14 20.21 16.85 -11.31
N LEU A 15 19.10 16.26 -10.84
CA LEU A 15 18.74 14.87 -11.14
C LEU A 15 18.41 14.67 -12.62
N ALA A 16 17.79 15.66 -13.27
CA ALA A 16 17.52 15.62 -14.69
C ALA A 16 18.80 15.51 -15.53
N VAL A 17 19.83 16.29 -15.18
CA VAL A 17 21.15 16.19 -15.85
C VAL A 17 21.78 14.82 -15.56
N ARG A 18 21.78 14.37 -14.31
CA ARG A 18 22.42 13.12 -13.89
C ARG A 18 21.82 11.89 -14.54
N TRP A 19 20.48 11.86 -14.67
CA TRP A 19 19.74 10.71 -15.19
C TRP A 19 19.30 10.86 -16.66
N GLY A 20 19.68 11.95 -17.33
CA GLY A 20 19.34 12.19 -18.74
C GLY A 20 17.85 12.40 -18.97
N LEU A 21 17.17 13.17 -18.10
CA LEU A 21 15.72 13.34 -18.12
C LEU A 21 15.31 14.61 -18.83
N GLY A 22 14.35 14.51 -19.75
CA GLY A 22 13.52 15.62 -20.19
C GLY A 22 12.37 15.78 -19.19
N VAL A 23 12.45 16.78 -18.31
CA VAL A 23 11.43 17.00 -17.27
C VAL A 23 10.20 17.66 -17.87
N GLY A 24 9.05 17.06 -17.66
CA GLY A 24 7.72 17.56 -18.04
C GLY A 24 6.93 18.13 -16.88
N GLU A 25 5.63 17.91 -16.88
CA GLU A 25 4.73 18.45 -15.88
C GLU A 25 4.90 17.78 -14.52
N ALA A 26 4.74 18.61 -13.46
CA ALA A 26 4.64 18.11 -12.10
C ALA A 26 3.27 17.47 -11.89
N GLY A 27 3.24 16.22 -11.44
CA GLY A 27 2.03 15.55 -10.94
C GLY A 27 1.72 15.93 -9.50
N GLY A 28 0.46 15.76 -9.11
CA GLY A 28 0.03 15.91 -7.72
C GLY A 28 0.52 14.73 -6.86
N GLY A 29 0.81 14.98 -5.60
CA GLY A 29 1.11 13.96 -4.59
C GLY A 29 0.93 14.55 -3.21
N GLY A 30 0.48 13.74 -2.24
CA GLY A 30 0.26 14.18 -0.85
C GLY A 30 1.55 14.57 -0.15
N THR A 31 2.42 13.59 0.07
CA THR A 31 3.70 13.75 0.79
C THR A 31 4.91 13.82 -0.14
N SER A 32 4.78 13.41 -1.39
CA SER A 32 5.85 13.39 -2.41
C SER A 32 5.55 14.39 -3.51
N ARG A 33 6.56 14.68 -4.35
CA ARG A 33 6.39 15.37 -5.63
C ARG A 33 6.81 14.43 -6.74
N VAL A 34 5.98 14.34 -7.75
CA VAL A 34 6.17 13.41 -8.87
C VAL A 34 6.22 14.23 -10.16
N TYR A 35 7.21 13.97 -10.99
CA TYR A 35 7.38 14.64 -12.28
C TYR A 35 7.34 13.61 -13.40
N ARG A 36 6.48 13.84 -14.39
CA ARG A 36 6.52 13.07 -15.62
C ARG A 36 7.75 13.49 -16.39
N CYS A 37 8.61 12.53 -16.73
CA CYS A 37 9.84 12.78 -17.48
C CYS A 37 9.90 11.90 -18.73
N LEU A 38 10.80 12.24 -19.64
CA LEU A 38 11.19 11.41 -20.77
C LEU A 38 12.67 11.02 -20.60
N ARG A 39 13.01 9.75 -20.78
CA ARG A 39 14.36 9.22 -20.88
C ARG A 39 14.45 8.30 -22.09
N ASP A 40 15.30 8.63 -23.08
CA ASP A 40 15.47 7.87 -24.32
C ASP A 40 14.16 7.67 -25.11
N GLY A 41 13.25 8.63 -25.01
CA GLY A 41 11.94 8.60 -25.67
C GLY A 41 10.84 7.87 -24.88
N GLU A 42 11.17 7.22 -23.78
CA GLU A 42 10.22 6.52 -22.93
C GLU A 42 9.74 7.40 -21.77
N THR A 43 8.49 7.21 -21.34
CA THR A 43 7.95 7.87 -20.15
C THR A 43 8.57 7.24 -18.90
N VAL A 44 9.10 8.08 -18.02
CA VAL A 44 9.56 7.71 -16.67
C VAL A 44 9.04 8.73 -15.65
N TRP A 45 9.07 8.36 -14.38
CA TRP A 45 8.57 9.23 -13.31
C TRP A 45 9.67 9.49 -12.28
N LEU A 46 10.01 10.77 -12.10
CA LEU A 46 10.87 11.20 -11.02
C LEU A 46 10.01 11.50 -9.79
N LYS A 47 10.16 10.68 -8.74
CA LYS A 47 9.49 10.85 -7.45
C LYS A 47 10.47 11.38 -6.42
N LEU A 48 10.09 12.47 -5.75
CA LEU A 48 10.87 13.11 -4.68
C LEU A 48 10.07 13.10 -3.39
N THR A 49 10.67 12.62 -2.32
CA THR A 49 10.07 12.52 -0.99
C THR A 49 10.93 13.29 0.00
N PRO A 50 10.35 14.18 0.86
CA PRO A 50 11.12 14.97 1.81
C PRO A 50 11.80 14.14 2.89
N ASP A 51 11.30 12.94 3.16
CA ASP A 51 11.83 11.99 4.12
C ASP A 51 12.59 10.86 3.38
N PRO A 52 13.93 10.81 3.45
CA PRO A 52 14.71 9.76 2.81
C PRO A 52 14.41 8.34 3.29
N VAL A 53 13.88 8.16 4.51
CA VAL A 53 13.50 6.84 5.03
C VAL A 53 12.35 6.28 4.19
N ILE A 54 11.34 7.09 3.89
CA ILE A 54 10.21 6.67 3.04
C ILE A 54 10.70 6.22 1.65
N ALA A 55 11.62 6.98 1.04
CA ALA A 55 12.17 6.61 -0.26
C ALA A 55 13.01 5.33 -0.19
N THR A 56 13.72 5.11 0.92
CA THR A 56 14.51 3.91 1.15
C THR A 56 13.61 2.67 1.26
N ASP A 57 12.57 2.74 2.09
CA ASP A 57 11.64 1.64 2.29
C ASP A 57 10.89 1.29 0.99
N GLU A 58 10.43 2.31 0.25
CA GLU A 58 9.81 2.12 -1.05
C GLU A 58 10.76 1.44 -2.05
N ALA A 59 12.00 1.91 -2.14
CA ALA A 59 13.01 1.34 -3.05
C ALA A 59 13.32 -0.13 -2.70
N GLU A 60 13.43 -0.46 -1.42
CA GLU A 60 13.64 -1.83 -0.96
C GLU A 60 12.49 -2.76 -1.38
N ALA A 61 11.25 -2.33 -1.15
CA ALA A 61 10.09 -3.11 -1.54
C ALA A 61 9.98 -3.29 -3.06
N LEU A 62 10.18 -2.20 -3.83
CA LEU A 62 10.15 -2.28 -5.29
C LEU A 62 11.22 -3.23 -5.85
N ARG A 63 12.42 -3.28 -5.24
CA ARG A 63 13.44 -4.27 -5.61
C ARG A 63 13.02 -5.69 -5.27
N ALA A 64 12.43 -5.90 -4.10
CA ALA A 64 11.96 -7.22 -3.70
C ALA A 64 10.91 -7.77 -4.68
N TRP A 65 10.02 -6.90 -5.18
CA TRP A 65 8.98 -7.26 -6.15
C TRP A 65 9.40 -7.16 -7.62
N ALA A 66 10.65 -6.83 -7.95
CA ALA A 66 11.07 -6.50 -9.32
C ALA A 66 10.70 -7.56 -10.37
N ASP A 67 10.72 -8.84 -9.99
CA ASP A 67 10.42 -9.95 -10.88
C ASP A 67 8.91 -10.22 -11.07
N THR A 68 8.04 -9.59 -10.27
CA THR A 68 6.60 -9.87 -10.28
C THR A 68 5.83 -9.19 -11.40
N ARG A 69 6.33 -8.12 -11.97
CA ARG A 69 5.63 -7.21 -12.92
C ARG A 69 4.33 -6.59 -12.37
N SER A 70 4.01 -6.81 -11.11
CA SER A 70 2.80 -6.29 -10.45
C SER A 70 3.07 -5.04 -9.62
N VAL A 71 4.30 -4.54 -9.65
CA VAL A 71 4.66 -3.21 -9.13
C VAL A 71 5.39 -2.40 -10.19
N VAL A 72 5.39 -1.08 -10.02
CA VAL A 72 6.15 -0.18 -10.87
C VAL A 72 7.65 -0.49 -10.78
N GLY A 73 8.34 -0.50 -11.92
CA GLY A 73 9.79 -0.75 -11.95
C GLY A 73 10.60 0.41 -11.35
N LEU A 74 11.55 0.10 -10.48
CA LEU A 74 12.56 1.05 -10.00
C LEU A 74 13.72 1.06 -11.00
N LEU A 75 13.98 2.21 -11.64
CA LEU A 75 15.03 2.37 -12.65
C LEU A 75 16.32 2.92 -12.06
N ASP A 76 16.21 3.86 -11.12
CA ASP A 76 17.36 4.51 -10.48
C ASP A 76 16.94 5.15 -9.15
N GLN A 77 17.90 5.57 -8.32
CA GLN A 77 17.62 6.19 -7.03
C GLN A 77 18.76 7.06 -6.53
N ASP A 78 18.44 8.10 -5.77
CA ASP A 78 19.35 8.78 -4.86
C ASP A 78 18.67 8.94 -3.48
N LEU A 79 18.88 7.94 -2.62
CA LEU A 79 18.24 7.86 -1.31
C LEU A 79 18.65 8.98 -0.35
N ARG A 80 19.82 9.60 -0.58
CA ARG A 80 20.27 10.73 0.27
C ARG A 80 19.37 11.96 0.16
N VAL A 81 18.74 12.12 -1.00
CA VAL A 81 17.81 13.22 -1.29
C VAL A 81 16.37 12.77 -1.45
N GLY A 82 16.08 11.50 -1.14
CA GLY A 82 14.72 10.93 -1.23
C GLY A 82 14.20 10.84 -2.67
N ALA A 83 15.08 10.57 -3.66
CA ALA A 83 14.74 10.52 -5.07
C ALA A 83 14.68 9.09 -5.60
N LEU A 84 13.59 8.77 -6.31
CA LEU A 84 13.38 7.52 -7.05
C LEU A 84 13.07 7.85 -8.51
N LEU A 85 13.66 7.10 -9.43
CA LEU A 85 13.27 7.10 -10.84
C LEU A 85 12.49 5.82 -11.14
N LEU A 86 11.22 5.97 -11.52
CA LEU A 86 10.30 4.87 -11.73
C LEU A 86 9.97 4.72 -13.21
N ALA A 87 9.74 3.48 -13.65
CA ALA A 87 9.31 3.19 -15.01
C ALA A 87 7.92 3.77 -15.29
N GLY A 88 7.66 4.14 -16.53
CA GLY A 88 6.32 4.41 -16.99
C GLY A 88 5.50 3.12 -17.05
N VAL A 89 4.23 3.20 -16.71
CA VAL A 89 3.25 2.12 -16.90
C VAL A 89 2.36 2.48 -18.08
N GLU A 90 2.28 1.63 -19.07
CA GLU A 90 1.45 1.88 -20.26
C GLU A 90 0.28 0.86 -20.32
N PRO A 91 -0.97 1.33 -20.53
CA PRO A 91 -1.41 2.72 -20.72
C PRO A 91 -1.39 3.59 -19.46
N GLY A 92 -1.22 3.02 -18.27
CA GLY A 92 -1.09 3.75 -17.00
C GLY A 92 -2.39 4.40 -16.50
N THR A 93 -3.55 3.92 -16.98
CA THR A 93 -4.86 4.39 -16.52
C THR A 93 -5.05 4.05 -15.05
N ARG A 94 -5.52 4.99 -14.24
CA ARG A 94 -5.82 4.73 -12.84
C ARG A 94 -6.95 3.73 -12.70
N LEU A 95 -6.78 2.73 -11.85
CA LEU A 95 -7.79 1.69 -11.68
C LEU A 95 -9.13 2.24 -11.17
N MET A 96 -9.09 3.27 -10.35
CA MET A 96 -10.26 3.97 -9.84
C MET A 96 -11.16 4.55 -10.94
N GLU A 97 -10.58 4.94 -12.08
CA GLU A 97 -11.31 5.51 -13.22
C GLU A 97 -12.02 4.44 -14.08
N SER A 98 -11.58 3.19 -13.99
CA SER A 98 -12.03 2.10 -14.87
C SER A 98 -12.90 1.05 -14.18
N GLY A 99 -12.90 1.04 -12.86
CA GLY A 99 -13.44 -0.07 -12.07
C GLY A 99 -12.54 -1.33 -12.14
N TRP A 100 -12.82 -2.30 -11.31
CA TRP A 100 -12.02 -3.51 -11.19
C TRP A 100 -12.86 -4.77 -10.97
N GLN A 101 -12.26 -5.93 -11.26
CA GLN A 101 -12.83 -7.23 -10.98
C GLN A 101 -11.99 -7.96 -9.94
N LEU A 102 -12.63 -8.69 -9.04
CA LEU A 102 -11.99 -9.40 -7.94
C LEU A 102 -10.89 -10.36 -8.42
N ALA A 103 -11.08 -11.00 -9.57
CA ALA A 103 -10.07 -11.90 -10.15
C ALA A 103 -8.78 -11.17 -10.59
N HIS A 104 -8.84 -9.89 -10.97
CA HIS A 104 -7.65 -9.10 -11.28
C HIS A 104 -6.91 -8.72 -10.01
N VAL A 105 -7.65 -8.31 -8.96
CA VAL A 105 -7.10 -8.02 -7.63
C VAL A 105 -6.46 -9.26 -7.03
N ALA A 106 -7.12 -10.42 -7.12
CA ALA A 106 -6.57 -11.68 -6.64
C ALA A 106 -5.19 -11.99 -7.28
N ARG A 107 -5.05 -11.79 -8.60
CA ARG A 107 -3.75 -11.98 -9.28
C ARG A 107 -2.69 -11.03 -8.76
N LEU A 108 -3.03 -9.75 -8.59
CA LEU A 108 -2.12 -8.77 -7.99
C LEU A 108 -1.65 -9.24 -6.61
N LEU A 109 -2.57 -9.60 -5.72
CA LEU A 109 -2.26 -10.07 -4.38
C LEU A 109 -1.42 -11.37 -4.40
N VAL A 110 -1.71 -12.32 -5.29
CA VAL A 110 -0.90 -13.55 -5.44
C VAL A 110 0.54 -13.21 -5.83
N GLU A 111 0.75 -12.31 -6.79
CA GLU A 111 2.09 -11.92 -7.22
C GLU A 111 2.85 -11.17 -6.12
N LEU A 112 2.21 -10.24 -5.40
CA LEU A 112 2.85 -9.53 -4.29
C LEU A 112 3.25 -10.48 -3.15
N ARG A 113 2.43 -11.50 -2.86
CA ARG A 113 2.66 -12.49 -1.80
C ARG A 113 3.64 -13.60 -2.19
N SER A 114 3.96 -13.74 -3.47
CA SER A 114 4.88 -14.79 -3.95
C SER A 114 6.34 -14.51 -3.62
N VAL A 115 6.66 -13.29 -3.23
CA VAL A 115 8.02 -12.87 -2.95
C VAL A 115 8.39 -13.24 -1.51
N THR A 116 9.49 -13.96 -1.36
CA THR A 116 10.15 -14.15 -0.06
C THR A 116 11.11 -12.98 0.14
N TYR A 117 10.81 -12.15 1.12
CA TYR A 117 11.69 -11.06 1.50
C TYR A 117 12.78 -11.61 2.43
N ASP A 118 14.01 -11.64 1.93
CA ASP A 118 15.17 -12.00 2.75
C ASP A 118 15.45 -10.83 3.71
N ARG A 119 15.20 -11.08 5.00
CA ARG A 119 15.17 -10.06 6.07
C ARG A 119 16.44 -9.23 6.07
N SER A 120 16.45 -8.17 5.30
CA SER A 120 17.29 -7.02 5.60
C SER A 120 16.64 -6.28 6.79
N PRO A 121 17.39 -5.79 7.78
CA PRO A 121 16.80 -5.14 8.97
C PRO A 121 16.16 -3.78 8.68
N GLN A 122 15.83 -3.47 7.44
CA GLN A 122 15.48 -2.13 6.99
C GLN A 122 13.98 -1.87 6.95
N LEU A 123 13.14 -2.87 6.67
CA LEU A 123 11.69 -2.64 6.68
C LEU A 123 11.10 -2.81 8.07
N ALA A 124 10.30 -1.82 8.48
CA ALA A 124 9.64 -1.81 9.78
C ALA A 124 8.55 -2.90 9.87
N PRO A 125 8.23 -3.40 11.08
CA PRO A 125 7.09 -4.28 11.29
C PRO A 125 5.76 -3.59 10.91
N LEU A 126 4.76 -4.38 10.48
CA LEU A 126 3.41 -3.87 10.20
C LEU A 126 2.79 -3.14 11.40
N ALA A 127 3.15 -3.52 12.62
CA ALA A 127 2.72 -2.83 13.84
C ALA A 127 3.12 -1.34 13.87
N ASP A 128 4.28 -0.98 13.32
CA ASP A 128 4.73 0.41 13.26
C ASP A 128 3.91 1.19 12.21
N ARG A 129 3.61 0.57 11.06
CA ARG A 129 2.71 1.14 10.05
C ARG A 129 1.31 1.39 10.65
N ILE A 130 0.76 0.41 11.37
CA ILE A 130 -0.53 0.54 12.08
C ILE A 130 -0.49 1.70 13.08
N THR A 131 0.56 1.77 13.89
CA THR A 131 0.74 2.85 14.85
C THR A 131 0.72 4.22 14.15
N PHE A 132 1.48 4.37 13.07
CA PHE A 132 1.51 5.59 12.27
C PHE A 132 0.13 5.99 11.73
N LEU A 133 -0.64 5.03 11.19
CA LEU A 133 -1.97 5.29 10.61
C LEU A 133 -2.95 5.80 11.69
N TYR A 134 -2.96 5.16 12.86
CA TYR A 134 -3.82 5.59 13.98
C TYR A 134 -3.40 6.92 14.56
N ASP A 135 -2.10 7.19 14.70
CA ASP A 135 -1.60 8.50 15.15
C ASP A 135 -1.95 9.62 14.14
N LEU A 136 -1.95 9.30 12.85
CA LEU A 136 -2.35 10.23 11.80
C LEU A 136 -3.86 10.54 11.87
N ALA A 137 -4.69 9.51 12.05
CA ALA A 137 -6.14 9.64 12.18
C ALA A 137 -6.53 10.46 13.43
N ASP A 138 -5.87 10.20 14.56
CA ASP A 138 -6.07 10.94 15.80
C ASP A 138 -5.71 12.43 15.63
N ARG A 139 -4.52 12.72 15.09
CA ARG A 139 -4.11 14.11 14.79
C ARG A 139 -5.05 14.86 13.85
N ARG A 140 -5.70 14.15 12.93
CA ARG A 140 -6.65 14.73 11.97
C ARG A 140 -8.07 14.83 12.53
N GLY A 141 -8.37 14.18 13.64
CA GLY A 141 -9.72 14.12 14.20
C GLY A 141 -10.73 13.46 13.25
N THR A 142 -10.30 12.43 12.50
CA THR A 142 -11.11 11.82 11.43
C THR A 142 -12.16 10.85 11.94
N ALA A 143 -12.08 10.41 13.19
CA ALA A 143 -13.02 9.46 13.78
C ALA A 143 -13.13 9.67 15.30
N ASP A 144 -14.15 9.06 15.89
CA ASP A 144 -14.37 9.03 17.33
C ASP A 144 -13.16 8.45 18.08
N PRO A 145 -12.62 9.12 19.14
CA PRO A 145 -11.43 8.67 19.86
C PRO A 145 -11.56 7.28 20.48
N ASP A 146 -12.75 6.90 20.96
CA ASP A 146 -12.97 5.57 21.53
C ASP A 146 -12.96 4.48 20.45
N LEU A 147 -13.49 4.79 19.25
CA LEU A 147 -13.40 3.90 18.09
C LEU A 147 -11.95 3.76 17.63
N LEU A 148 -11.20 4.87 17.55
CA LEU A 148 -9.77 4.83 17.21
C LEU A 148 -8.98 4.00 18.21
N SER A 149 -9.19 4.19 19.51
CA SER A 149 -8.49 3.43 20.55
C SER A 149 -8.75 1.93 20.45
N ARG A 150 -10.01 1.52 20.27
CA ARG A 150 -10.39 0.11 20.11
C ARG A 150 -9.87 -0.50 18.82
N GLY A 151 -9.99 0.23 17.71
CA GLY A 151 -9.46 -0.21 16.42
C GLY A 151 -7.94 -0.39 16.47
N ARG A 152 -7.21 0.57 17.06
CA ARG A 152 -5.76 0.49 17.25
C ARG A 152 -5.36 -0.76 18.05
N ALA A 153 -6.00 -1.00 19.19
CA ALA A 153 -5.72 -2.17 20.01
C ALA A 153 -5.95 -3.48 19.23
N ALA A 154 -7.07 -3.57 18.50
CA ALA A 154 -7.38 -4.73 17.66
C ALA A 154 -6.37 -4.91 16.52
N ALA A 155 -6.00 -3.83 15.81
CA ALA A 155 -5.05 -3.88 14.70
C ALA A 155 -3.63 -4.28 15.15
N LEU A 156 -3.16 -3.76 16.29
CA LEU A 156 -1.88 -4.16 16.89
C LEU A 156 -1.88 -5.63 17.31
N GLU A 157 -2.98 -6.12 17.87
CA GLU A 157 -3.12 -7.54 18.22
C GLU A 157 -3.14 -8.43 16.96
N MET A 158 -3.82 -7.99 15.87
CA MET A 158 -3.77 -8.67 14.58
C MET A 158 -2.35 -8.73 14.02
N ALA A 159 -1.59 -7.63 14.09
CA ALA A 159 -0.19 -7.60 13.64
C ALA A 159 0.70 -8.51 14.47
N ARG A 160 0.50 -8.56 15.81
CA ARG A 160 1.27 -9.41 16.73
C ARG A 160 1.01 -10.90 16.54
N THR A 161 -0.20 -11.29 16.19
CA THR A 161 -0.65 -12.69 16.11
C THR A 161 -0.65 -13.26 14.69
N GLY A 162 -0.32 -12.45 13.70
CA GLY A 162 -0.23 -12.84 12.29
C GLY A 162 1.15 -13.33 11.88
N PRO A 163 1.30 -13.67 10.58
CA PRO A 163 2.61 -13.83 9.96
C PRO A 163 3.48 -12.60 10.22
N ALA A 164 4.78 -12.82 10.45
CA ALA A 164 5.71 -11.75 10.83
C ALA A 164 6.66 -11.35 9.69
N ASP A 165 6.65 -12.08 8.58
CA ASP A 165 7.68 -12.05 7.52
C ASP A 165 7.13 -11.84 6.11
N GLY A 166 5.81 -11.71 5.95
CA GLY A 166 5.23 -11.33 4.67
C GLY A 166 5.56 -9.87 4.33
N LEU A 167 5.96 -9.62 3.08
CA LEU A 167 6.11 -8.26 2.58
C LEU A 167 4.72 -7.70 2.25
N VAL A 168 4.36 -6.62 2.92
CA VAL A 168 3.06 -5.93 2.80
C VAL A 168 3.26 -4.64 2.02
N HIS A 169 2.39 -4.35 1.06
CA HIS A 169 2.40 -3.06 0.35
C HIS A 169 2.05 -1.90 1.30
N GLY A 170 1.13 -2.13 2.23
CA GLY A 170 0.80 -1.24 3.33
C GLY A 170 -0.03 0.00 2.98
N ASP A 171 -0.37 0.19 1.67
CA ASP A 171 -1.21 1.26 1.15
C ASP A 171 -1.89 0.85 -0.16
N LEU A 172 -2.37 -0.40 -0.23
CA LEU A 172 -2.84 -1.03 -1.45
C LEU A 172 -4.35 -0.81 -1.67
N HIS A 173 -4.69 0.30 -2.28
CA HIS A 173 -6.07 0.67 -2.64
C HIS A 173 -6.16 1.10 -4.12
N PRO A 174 -7.38 1.23 -4.71
CA PRO A 174 -7.52 1.47 -6.16
C PRO A 174 -6.82 2.72 -6.70
N GLU A 175 -6.59 3.76 -5.88
CA GLU A 175 -5.84 4.95 -6.29
C GLU A 175 -4.34 4.69 -6.48
N ASN A 176 -3.80 3.66 -5.78
CA ASN A 176 -2.41 3.24 -5.86
C ASN A 176 -2.19 2.06 -6.81
N VAL A 177 -3.14 1.86 -7.75
CA VAL A 177 -3.01 0.82 -8.77
C VAL A 177 -3.30 1.39 -10.15
N LEU A 178 -2.43 1.05 -11.10
CA LEU A 178 -2.54 1.41 -12.52
C LEU A 178 -2.89 0.16 -13.34
N ILE A 179 -3.55 0.39 -14.48
CA ILE A 179 -3.76 -0.63 -15.50
C ILE A 179 -2.59 -0.55 -16.47
N GLY A 180 -1.81 -1.60 -16.53
CA GLY A 180 -0.71 -1.79 -17.47
C GLY A 180 -1.10 -2.60 -18.70
N ALA A 181 -0.11 -2.97 -19.47
CA ALA A 181 -0.27 -3.73 -20.71
C ALA A 181 -1.08 -5.02 -20.49
N GLY A 182 -2.04 -5.27 -21.39
CA GLY A 182 -2.92 -6.44 -21.33
C GLY A 182 -3.90 -6.44 -20.16
N GLY A 183 -4.16 -5.28 -19.53
CA GLY A 183 -5.08 -5.16 -18.40
C GLY A 183 -4.48 -5.65 -17.06
N ARG A 184 -3.16 -5.84 -16.98
CA ARG A 184 -2.48 -6.20 -15.74
C ARG A 184 -2.56 -5.04 -14.74
N LEU A 185 -2.81 -5.36 -13.48
CA LEU A 185 -2.74 -4.39 -12.39
C LEU A 185 -1.29 -4.21 -11.95
N VAL A 186 -0.90 -2.94 -11.78
CA VAL A 186 0.46 -2.54 -11.37
C VAL A 186 0.33 -1.61 -10.17
N ALA A 187 0.80 -2.06 -9.02
CA ALA A 187 0.80 -1.27 -7.79
C ALA A 187 1.91 -0.21 -7.80
N ILE A 188 1.62 0.95 -7.22
CA ILE A 188 2.52 2.09 -7.07
C ILE A 188 2.46 2.63 -5.64
N ASP A 189 3.42 3.44 -5.25
CA ASP A 189 3.48 4.17 -3.97
C ASP A 189 3.36 3.25 -2.72
N PRO A 190 4.13 2.16 -2.61
CA PRO A 190 4.05 1.33 -1.43
C PRO A 190 4.50 2.08 -0.17
N ARG A 191 3.89 1.70 0.94
CA ARG A 191 4.29 2.06 2.31
C ARG A 191 4.66 0.76 3.04
N PRO A 192 5.75 0.11 2.61
CA PRO A 192 5.97 -1.28 2.91
C PRO A 192 6.20 -1.54 4.39
N ALA A 193 5.79 -2.73 4.80
CA ALA A 193 6.05 -3.24 6.13
C ALA A 193 6.23 -4.76 6.08
N LEU A 194 6.79 -5.33 7.14
CA LEU A 194 6.85 -6.78 7.34
C LEU A 194 5.74 -7.24 8.28
N GLY A 195 4.94 -8.18 7.83
CA GLY A 195 3.83 -8.67 8.65
C GLY A 195 2.85 -9.54 7.88
N ASP A 196 1.59 -9.42 8.25
CA ASP A 196 0.49 -10.19 7.70
C ASP A 196 0.04 -9.65 6.32
N PRO A 197 0.28 -10.38 5.23
CA PRO A 197 -0.11 -9.93 3.90
C PRO A 197 -1.63 -9.88 3.68
N ASP A 198 -2.44 -10.45 4.58
CA ASP A 198 -3.90 -10.31 4.52
C ASP A 198 -4.38 -8.87 4.78
N PHE A 199 -3.50 -8.02 5.34
CA PHE A 199 -3.75 -6.59 5.50
C PHE A 199 -4.02 -5.88 4.17
N ASP A 200 -3.29 -6.20 3.11
CA ASP A 200 -3.44 -5.59 1.78
C ASP A 200 -4.75 -5.94 1.07
N ALA A 201 -5.56 -6.86 1.61
CA ALA A 201 -6.85 -7.22 1.05
C ALA A 201 -7.99 -6.28 1.52
N VAL A 202 -7.78 -5.47 2.55
CA VAL A 202 -8.86 -4.75 3.26
C VAL A 202 -9.65 -3.82 2.35
N ASP A 203 -8.98 -2.91 1.64
CA ASP A 203 -9.68 -1.91 0.81
C ASP A 203 -10.49 -2.56 -0.32
N TRP A 204 -10.00 -3.68 -0.86
CA TRP A 204 -10.64 -4.41 -1.95
C TRP A 204 -11.93 -5.12 -1.55
N VAL A 205 -12.03 -5.53 -0.29
CA VAL A 205 -13.22 -6.24 0.18
C VAL A 205 -14.25 -5.30 0.80
N ILE A 206 -13.84 -4.13 1.29
CA ILE A 206 -14.74 -3.15 1.93
C ILE A 206 -15.40 -2.22 0.89
N GLU A 207 -14.71 -1.87 -0.19
CA GLU A 207 -15.18 -0.86 -1.12
C GLU A 207 -16.57 -1.20 -1.69
N GLY A 208 -17.54 -0.29 -1.50
CA GLY A 208 -18.89 -0.41 -2.04
C GLY A 208 -19.73 -1.56 -1.48
N VAL A 209 -19.37 -2.14 -0.33
CA VAL A 209 -20.23 -3.13 0.35
C VAL A 209 -21.30 -2.42 1.18
N GLU A 210 -22.52 -2.90 1.10
CA GLU A 210 -23.68 -2.33 1.77
C GLU A 210 -24.05 -3.06 3.06
N ASP A 211 -23.71 -4.35 3.15
CA ASP A 211 -24.03 -5.21 4.29
C ASP A 211 -22.94 -6.25 4.61
N GLU A 212 -23.09 -6.88 5.78
CA GLU A 212 -22.14 -7.88 6.27
C GLU A 212 -22.14 -9.16 5.41
N GLU A 213 -23.24 -9.50 4.77
CA GLU A 213 -23.33 -10.68 3.92
C GLU A 213 -22.53 -10.47 2.62
N GLN A 214 -22.63 -9.29 1.99
CA GLN A 214 -21.85 -8.93 0.82
C GLN A 214 -20.35 -8.91 1.15
N LEU A 215 -19.96 -8.34 2.30
CA LEU A 215 -18.57 -8.37 2.76
C LEU A 215 -18.08 -9.80 2.91
N ASN A 216 -18.83 -10.65 3.59
CA ASN A 216 -18.47 -12.04 3.84
C ASN A 216 -18.33 -12.85 2.55
N ARG A 217 -19.23 -12.65 1.58
CA ARG A 217 -19.13 -13.25 0.25
C ARG A 217 -17.85 -12.80 -0.45
N ARG A 218 -17.61 -11.48 -0.51
CA ARG A 218 -16.41 -10.93 -1.18
C ARG A 218 -15.11 -11.41 -0.55
N ILE A 219 -15.04 -11.49 0.78
CA ILE A 219 -13.89 -12.07 1.49
C ILE A 219 -13.70 -13.55 1.12
N ALA A 220 -14.79 -14.34 1.11
CA ALA A 220 -14.72 -15.76 0.77
C ALA A 220 -14.26 -15.96 -0.67
N ASP A 221 -14.82 -15.19 -1.62
CA ASP A 221 -14.44 -15.25 -3.04
C ASP A 221 -12.98 -14.87 -3.24
N LEU A 222 -12.49 -13.82 -2.59
CA LEU A 222 -11.09 -13.42 -2.67
C LEU A 222 -10.16 -14.47 -2.05
N ALA A 223 -10.50 -14.99 -0.88
CA ALA A 223 -9.71 -16.03 -0.21
C ALA A 223 -9.65 -17.34 -1.02
N ALA A 224 -10.71 -17.66 -1.77
CA ALA A 224 -10.70 -18.81 -2.67
C ALA A 224 -9.76 -18.63 -3.88
N LEU A 225 -9.48 -17.38 -4.29
CA LEU A 225 -8.62 -17.04 -5.42
C LEU A 225 -7.15 -16.80 -5.01
N VAL A 226 -6.89 -16.51 -3.74
CA VAL A 226 -5.54 -16.16 -3.25
C VAL A 226 -5.02 -17.24 -2.30
N PRO A 227 -4.08 -18.09 -2.75
CA PRO A 227 -3.53 -19.16 -1.90
C PRO A 227 -2.94 -18.62 -0.59
N GLY A 228 -3.27 -19.30 0.51
CA GLY A 228 -2.79 -18.96 1.86
C GLY A 228 -3.47 -17.74 2.51
N MET A 229 -4.43 -17.08 1.84
CA MET A 229 -5.23 -16.02 2.45
C MET A 229 -6.23 -16.59 3.45
N SER A 230 -6.34 -15.98 4.61
CA SER A 230 -7.30 -16.35 5.65
C SER A 230 -8.50 -15.42 5.67
N ALA A 231 -9.67 -15.91 5.26
CA ALA A 231 -10.91 -15.13 5.32
C ALA A 231 -11.21 -14.58 6.73
N ALA A 232 -10.85 -15.32 7.78
CA ALA A 232 -11.02 -14.88 9.16
C ALA A 232 -10.10 -13.70 9.50
N ARG A 233 -8.84 -13.74 9.02
CA ARG A 233 -7.89 -12.65 9.24
C ARG A 233 -8.26 -11.41 8.43
N VAL A 234 -8.61 -11.55 7.15
CA VAL A 234 -9.09 -10.42 6.33
C VAL A 234 -10.27 -9.74 7.03
N ARG A 235 -11.26 -10.50 7.51
CA ARG A 235 -12.39 -9.94 8.28
C ARG A 235 -11.93 -9.24 9.56
N GLY A 236 -10.97 -9.82 10.27
CA GLY A 236 -10.36 -9.20 11.45
C GLY A 236 -9.73 -7.85 11.12
N TRP A 237 -8.94 -7.79 10.04
CA TRP A 237 -8.35 -6.56 9.54
C TRP A 237 -9.39 -5.53 9.14
N CYS A 238 -10.45 -5.90 8.41
CA CYS A 238 -11.55 -5.00 8.05
C CYS A 238 -12.16 -4.32 9.28
N ARG A 239 -12.45 -5.09 10.32
CA ARG A 239 -13.01 -4.55 11.57
C ARG A 239 -12.01 -3.71 12.34
N ALA A 240 -10.77 -4.16 12.41
CA ALA A 240 -9.72 -3.45 13.13
C ALA A 240 -9.44 -2.08 12.49
N THR A 241 -9.39 -1.99 11.16
CA THR A 241 -9.04 -0.74 10.43
C THR A 241 -10.25 0.11 10.06
N ALA A 242 -11.48 -0.35 10.28
CA ALA A 242 -12.70 0.42 9.97
C ALA A 242 -12.67 1.89 10.46
N PRO A 243 -12.14 2.22 11.66
CA PRO A 243 -12.05 3.61 12.11
C PRO A 243 -11.14 4.50 11.27
N LEU A 244 -10.26 3.92 10.46
CA LEU A 244 -9.35 4.64 9.56
C LEU A 244 -9.98 4.95 8.20
N ILE A 245 -11.07 4.24 7.85
CA ILE A 245 -11.71 4.31 6.55
C ILE A 245 -12.89 5.29 6.64
N GLY A 246 -12.79 6.39 5.94
CA GLY A 246 -13.87 7.38 5.86
C GLY A 246 -15.14 6.76 5.28
N GLY A 247 -16.25 6.80 6.04
CA GLY A 247 -17.52 6.22 5.60
C GLY A 247 -17.59 4.69 5.72
N ALA A 248 -16.72 4.06 6.50
CA ALA A 248 -16.81 2.62 6.78
C ALA A 248 -18.22 2.24 7.28
N PRO A 249 -18.82 1.14 6.78
CA PRO A 249 -20.13 0.70 7.22
C PRO A 249 -20.18 0.44 8.72
N ALA A 250 -21.30 0.82 9.37
CA ALA A 250 -21.44 0.71 10.82
C ALA A 250 -21.32 -0.75 11.35
N PHE A 251 -21.62 -1.76 10.52
CA PHE A 251 -21.48 -3.16 10.88
C PHE A 251 -20.00 -3.60 11.01
N LEU A 252 -19.05 -2.77 10.55
CA LEU A 252 -17.59 -2.99 10.70
C LEU A 252 -17.02 -2.44 12.01
N ALA A 253 -17.86 -1.95 12.93
CA ALA A 253 -17.35 -1.45 14.21
C ALA A 253 -16.38 -2.44 14.86
N PRO A 254 -15.24 -1.97 15.41
CA PRO A 254 -14.28 -2.84 16.07
C PRO A 254 -14.92 -3.65 17.19
N TRP A 255 -14.51 -4.93 17.34
CA TRP A 255 -14.98 -5.78 18.41
C TRP A 255 -14.69 -5.17 19.79
N PRO A 256 -15.54 -5.43 20.79
CA PRO A 256 -15.17 -5.18 22.16
C PRO A 256 -13.92 -6.02 22.53
N PRO A 257 -13.05 -5.53 23.40
CA PRO A 257 -11.71 -6.10 23.66
C PRO A 257 -11.65 -7.58 24.08
N HIS A 258 -12.80 -8.20 24.38
CA HIS A 258 -12.89 -9.58 24.84
C HIS A 258 -13.33 -10.60 23.76
N THR A 259 -13.50 -10.19 22.52
CA THR A 259 -14.09 -11.02 21.44
C THR A 259 -13.19 -11.18 20.22
N LEU A 260 -11.88 -11.03 20.37
CA LEU A 260 -10.94 -11.41 19.31
C LEU A 260 -11.07 -12.91 19.02
N PRO A 261 -11.14 -13.34 17.75
CA PRO A 261 -11.30 -14.74 17.42
C PRO A 261 -10.16 -15.56 18.06
N PRO A 262 -10.47 -16.74 18.64
CA PRO A 262 -9.45 -17.60 19.24
C PRO A 262 -8.41 -18.02 18.18
N HIS A 263 -7.14 -18.01 18.57
CA HIS A 263 -6.04 -18.50 17.76
C HIS A 263 -6.28 -19.92 17.26
N GLY A 264 -6.18 -20.09 15.94
CA GLY A 264 -5.83 -21.36 15.31
C GLY A 264 -6.74 -22.54 15.59
N GLN A 265 -7.88 -22.62 14.87
CA GLN A 265 -8.35 -23.94 14.44
C GLN A 265 -8.15 -23.99 12.92
N ALA A 266 -6.98 -24.48 12.50
CA ALA A 266 -6.85 -25.07 11.18
C ALA A 266 -7.92 -26.15 11.07
N ALA A 267 -8.84 -25.97 10.14
CA ALA A 267 -9.75 -27.05 9.75
C ALA A 267 -8.90 -28.23 9.27
N ARG A 268 -9.05 -29.34 9.98
CA ARG A 268 -8.54 -30.64 9.50
C ARG A 268 -9.39 -31.13 8.35
#